data_9a41feecfef7883e605b263037133cf0
#
_entry.id   9a41feecfef7883e605b263037133cf0
#
_cell.length_a   1.000
_cell.length_b   1.000
_cell.length_c   1.000
_cell.angle_alpha   90.00
_cell.angle_beta   90.00
_cell.angle_gamma   90.00
#
_symmetry.space_group_name_H-M   'P 1'
#
loop_
_entity.id
_entity.type
_entity.pdbx_description
1 polymer ?
#
loop_
_entity_poly.entity_id
_entity_poly.type
_entity_poly.pdbx_seq_one_letter_code
_entity_poly.pdbx_strand_id
1 'polypeptide(L)'
;MDDQSARQVRWQELTKSECFALLAGERLGRVAVVDDRGPVVFLVNFVLDRHMVVFRTDEGTKLDAACRGSRVAFEIDGTDAAARTGWSVLVRGEVIEVTDLAELARLRKLPLDPWAPGAKTHYVRILPRC
;
A
#
# COMPACT_ATOMS: atom_id res chain seq x y z
N MET A 1 -13.88 -9.86 -37.95
CA MET A 1 -13.71 -9.76 -37.42
C MET A 1 -13.42 -9.68 -36.50
N ASP A 2 -13.63 -9.93 -36.30
CA ASP A 2 -13.17 -9.18 -35.52
C ASP A 2 -12.66 -9.74 -34.27
N ASP A 3 -11.48 -9.53 -33.99
CA ASP A 3 -10.80 -10.02 -32.82
C ASP A 3 -11.32 -9.46 -31.54
N GLN A 4 -12.32 -8.61 -31.65
CA GLN A 4 -12.90 -7.97 -30.47
C GLN A 4 -13.48 -9.01 -29.51
N SER A 5 -14.06 -10.06 -30.03
CA SER A 5 -14.59 -11.13 -29.16
C SER A 5 -13.49 -11.89 -28.42
N ALA A 6 -12.32 -12.00 -29.04
CA ALA A 6 -11.18 -12.67 -28.42
C ALA A 6 -10.51 -11.81 -27.33
N ARG A 7 -10.87 -10.53 -27.27
CA ARG A 7 -10.28 -9.59 -26.33
C ARG A 7 -11.18 -9.30 -25.14
N GLN A 8 -12.10 -10.19 -24.83
CA GLN A 8 -12.92 -10.01 -23.65
C GLN A 8 -12.05 -9.92 -22.41
N VAL A 9 -12.29 -8.88 -21.64
CA VAL A 9 -11.64 -8.73 -20.35
C VAL A 9 -12.18 -9.78 -19.41
N ARG A 10 -11.30 -10.59 -18.89
CA ARG A 10 -11.65 -11.59 -17.89
C ARG A 10 -11.17 -11.13 -16.53
N TRP A 11 -12.10 -11.03 -15.61
CA TRP A 11 -11.81 -10.70 -14.23
C TRP A 11 -11.82 -11.97 -13.41
N GLN A 12 -10.72 -12.21 -12.71
CA GLN A 12 -10.63 -13.28 -11.73
C GLN A 12 -10.33 -12.67 -10.39
N GLU A 13 -11.06 -13.08 -9.37
CA GLU A 13 -10.74 -12.68 -8.02
C GLU A 13 -9.54 -13.47 -7.53
N LEU A 14 -8.57 -12.75 -6.96
CA LEU A 14 -7.45 -13.37 -6.28
C LEU A 14 -7.88 -13.85 -4.91
N THR A 15 -7.32 -14.96 -4.48
CA THR A 15 -7.52 -15.42 -3.11
C THR A 15 -6.77 -14.50 -2.14
N LYS A 16 -7.15 -14.55 -0.88
CA LYS A 16 -6.46 -13.79 0.16
C LYS A 16 -4.96 -14.16 0.21
N SER A 17 -4.65 -15.43 0.09
CA SER A 17 -3.27 -15.92 0.07
C SER A 17 -2.48 -15.35 -1.12
N GLU A 18 -3.09 -15.30 -2.29
CA GLU A 18 -2.48 -14.70 -3.47
C GLU A 18 -2.23 -13.21 -3.27
N CYS A 19 -3.17 -12.50 -2.67
CA CYS A 19 -3.01 -11.08 -2.38
C CYS A 19 -1.82 -10.83 -1.45
N PHE A 20 -1.70 -11.62 -0.38
CA PHE A 20 -0.56 -11.47 0.53
C PHE A 20 0.77 -11.82 -0.13
N ALA A 21 0.79 -12.82 -1.00
CA ALA A 21 2.01 -13.17 -1.74
C ALA A 21 2.45 -12.01 -2.65
N LEU A 22 1.51 -11.36 -3.33
CA LEU A 22 1.81 -10.21 -4.18
C LEU A 22 2.28 -9.01 -3.34
N LEU A 23 1.63 -8.73 -2.22
CA LEU A 23 2.05 -7.66 -1.32
C LEU A 23 3.47 -7.89 -0.78
N ALA A 24 3.80 -9.12 -0.43
CA ALA A 24 5.12 -9.45 0.08
C ALA A 24 6.22 -9.26 -0.97
N GLY A 25 5.89 -9.35 -2.25
CA GLY A 25 6.83 -9.21 -3.35
C GLY A 25 7.06 -7.79 -3.83
N GLU A 26 6.30 -6.81 -3.33
CA GLU A 26 6.40 -5.42 -3.77
C GLU A 26 6.98 -4.54 -2.67
N ARG A 27 7.47 -3.38 -3.07
CA ARG A 27 8.05 -2.39 -2.15
C ARG A 27 7.49 -0.99 -2.37
N LEU A 28 6.69 -0.80 -3.39
CA LEU A 28 6.12 0.49 -3.75
C LEU A 28 4.63 0.34 -3.94
N GLY A 29 3.86 1.21 -3.34
CA GLY A 29 2.40 1.19 -3.44
C GLY A 29 1.83 2.59 -3.33
N ARG A 30 0.51 2.65 -3.34
CA ARG A 30 -0.22 3.92 -3.30
C ARG A 30 -1.19 3.92 -2.15
N VAL A 31 -1.18 5.00 -1.38
CA VAL A 31 -2.14 5.22 -0.30
C VAL A 31 -3.13 6.28 -0.77
N ALA A 32 -4.40 5.94 -0.77
CA ALA A 32 -5.47 6.86 -1.10
C ALA A 32 -6.21 7.26 0.17
N VAL A 33 -6.32 8.55 0.40
CA VAL A 33 -7.02 9.10 1.55
C VAL A 33 -7.94 10.23 1.09
N VAL A 34 -8.84 10.65 1.97
CA VAL A 34 -9.69 11.82 1.73
C VAL A 34 -9.27 12.90 2.72
N ASP A 35 -8.84 14.04 2.20
CA ASP A 35 -8.57 15.22 3.01
C ASP A 35 -9.66 16.27 2.79
N ASP A 36 -9.47 17.49 3.26
CA ASP A 36 -10.47 18.55 3.15
C ASP A 36 -10.70 19.01 1.71
N ARG A 37 -9.83 18.66 0.79
CA ARG A 37 -9.96 18.95 -0.64
C ARG A 37 -10.55 17.81 -1.44
N GLY A 38 -10.70 16.63 -0.84
CA GLY A 38 -11.20 15.45 -1.49
C GLY A 38 -10.19 14.32 -1.51
N PRO A 39 -10.37 13.33 -2.38
CA PRO A 39 -9.44 12.20 -2.46
C PRO A 39 -8.06 12.63 -2.93
N VAL A 40 -7.04 12.04 -2.33
CA VAL A 40 -5.64 12.26 -2.71
C VAL A 40 -4.88 10.94 -2.64
N VAL A 41 -3.89 10.77 -3.51
CA VAL A 41 -3.09 9.55 -3.61
C VAL A 41 -1.63 9.90 -3.38
N PHE A 42 -0.98 9.12 -2.52
CA PHE A 42 0.45 9.25 -2.24
C PHE A 42 1.17 7.97 -2.63
N LEU A 43 2.32 8.13 -3.27
CA LEU A 43 3.22 7.02 -3.58
C LEU A 43 4.11 6.80 -2.36
N VAL A 44 4.16 5.56 -1.86
CA VAL A 44 4.92 5.23 -0.66
C VAL A 44 5.72 3.95 -0.85
N ASN A 45 6.88 3.89 -0.23
CA ASN A 45 7.59 2.64 -0.04
C ASN A 45 7.00 1.93 1.17
N PHE A 46 6.86 0.62 1.06
CA PHE A 46 6.23 -0.17 2.12
C PHE A 46 6.89 -1.53 2.25
N VAL A 47 6.55 -2.20 3.32
CA VAL A 47 6.85 -3.61 3.53
C VAL A 47 5.62 -4.27 4.13
N LEU A 48 5.39 -5.53 3.76
CA LEU A 48 4.36 -6.33 4.41
C LEU A 48 4.96 -6.97 5.66
N ASP A 49 4.31 -6.75 6.79
CA ASP A 49 4.74 -7.29 8.07
C ASP A 49 3.54 -7.90 8.78
N ARG A 50 3.57 -9.22 9.01
CA ARG A 50 2.49 -9.94 9.68
C ARG A 50 1.11 -9.64 9.07
N HIS A 51 1.05 -9.63 7.74
CA HIS A 51 -0.16 -9.33 6.96
C HIS A 51 -0.63 -7.87 7.10
N MET A 52 0.20 -6.99 7.58
CA MET A 52 -0.10 -5.56 7.61
C MET A 52 0.88 -4.79 6.74
N VAL A 53 0.38 -3.76 6.10
CA VAL A 53 1.20 -2.85 5.30
C VAL A 53 1.84 -1.84 6.27
N VAL A 54 3.16 -1.72 6.21
CA VAL A 54 3.93 -0.81 7.05
C VAL A 54 4.67 0.17 6.15
N PHE A 55 4.57 1.45 6.43
CA PHE A 55 5.34 2.47 5.74
C PHE A 55 5.77 3.56 6.72
N ARG A 56 6.59 4.51 6.25
CA ARG A 56 7.17 5.52 7.11
C ARG A 56 6.75 6.91 6.63
N THR A 57 6.54 7.81 7.56
CA THR A 57 6.18 9.20 7.28
C THR A 57 7.11 10.16 7.98
N ASP A 58 7.22 11.39 7.45
CA ASP A 58 7.87 12.50 8.14
C ASP A 58 6.80 13.31 8.84
N GLU A 59 7.11 13.73 10.07
CA GLU A 59 6.24 14.60 10.83
C GLU A 59 5.98 15.90 10.08
N GLY A 60 4.74 16.35 10.09
CA GLY A 60 4.35 17.62 9.46
C GLY A 60 4.17 17.57 7.96
N THR A 61 4.38 16.44 7.32
CA THR A 61 4.15 16.31 5.88
C THR A 61 2.66 16.14 5.59
N LYS A 62 2.28 16.37 4.32
CA LYS A 62 0.90 16.14 3.88
C LYS A 62 0.49 14.69 4.06
N LEU A 63 1.41 13.77 3.76
CA LEU A 63 1.18 12.34 3.95
C LEU A 63 0.91 12.03 5.42
N ASP A 64 1.74 12.53 6.32
CA ASP A 64 1.58 12.32 7.76
C ASP A 64 0.24 12.86 8.25
N ALA A 65 -0.08 14.11 7.91
CA ALA A 65 -1.32 14.75 8.32
C ALA A 65 -2.55 14.03 7.76
N ALA A 66 -2.49 13.60 6.50
CA ALA A 66 -3.62 12.95 5.84
C ALA A 66 -3.86 11.53 6.36
N CYS A 67 -2.81 10.82 6.77
CA CYS A 67 -2.91 9.41 7.12
C CYS A 67 -3.26 9.14 8.58
N ARG A 68 -2.87 10.02 9.51
CA ARG A 68 -3.05 9.76 10.95
C ARG A 68 -4.51 9.52 11.31
N GLY A 69 -4.78 8.31 11.85
CA GLY A 69 -6.11 7.95 12.30
C GLY A 69 -7.14 7.87 11.20
N SER A 70 -6.72 7.90 9.95
CA SER A 70 -7.63 7.94 8.82
C SER A 70 -7.91 6.55 8.29
N ARG A 71 -9.10 6.41 7.70
CA ARG A 71 -9.41 5.25 6.85
C ARG A 71 -8.77 5.48 5.50
N VAL A 72 -8.10 4.47 4.99
CA VAL A 72 -7.37 4.58 3.73
C VAL A 72 -7.64 3.37 2.85
N ALA A 73 -7.31 3.51 1.58
CA ALA A 73 -7.15 2.40 0.67
C ALA A 73 -5.68 2.36 0.26
N PHE A 74 -5.08 1.19 0.32
CA PHE A 74 -3.73 0.97 -0.14
C PHE A 74 -3.77 0.04 -1.35
N GLU A 75 -3.03 0.36 -2.40
CA GLU A 75 -3.11 -0.39 -3.66
C GLU A 75 -1.71 -0.67 -4.18
N ILE A 76 -1.53 -1.89 -4.68
CA ILE A 76 -0.41 -2.26 -5.53
C ILE A 76 -0.96 -2.86 -6.80
N ASP A 77 -0.19 -2.77 -7.88
CA ASP A 77 -0.59 -3.38 -9.14
C ASP A 77 0.63 -3.78 -9.96
N GLY A 78 0.37 -4.59 -10.97
CA GLY A 78 1.36 -4.96 -11.93
C GLY A 78 0.69 -5.19 -13.27
N THR A 79 1.45 -4.95 -14.35
CA THR A 79 0.94 -5.14 -15.70
C THR A 79 1.97 -5.82 -16.57
N ASP A 80 1.48 -6.58 -17.55
CA ASP A 80 2.28 -7.09 -18.64
C ASP A 80 1.64 -6.58 -19.93
N ALA A 81 2.24 -5.56 -20.51
CA ALA A 81 1.70 -4.89 -21.68
C ALA A 81 1.66 -5.82 -22.88
N ALA A 82 2.64 -6.69 -23.03
CA ALA A 82 2.71 -7.61 -24.16
C ALA A 82 1.59 -8.65 -24.11
N ALA A 83 1.35 -9.20 -22.92
CA ALA A 83 0.27 -10.17 -22.70
C ALA A 83 -1.09 -9.51 -22.48
N ARG A 84 -1.11 -8.21 -22.29
CA ARG A 84 -2.31 -7.43 -21.96
C ARG A 84 -3.00 -7.95 -20.72
N THR A 85 -2.20 -8.27 -19.73
CA THR A 85 -2.69 -8.73 -18.43
C THR A 85 -2.27 -7.77 -17.34
N GLY A 86 -2.98 -7.81 -16.26
CA GLY A 86 -2.66 -7.02 -15.09
C GLY A 86 -3.34 -7.58 -13.87
N TRP A 87 -2.90 -7.12 -12.73
CA TRP A 87 -3.49 -7.47 -11.45
C TRP A 87 -3.42 -6.26 -10.54
N SER A 88 -4.30 -6.20 -9.58
CA SER A 88 -4.24 -5.20 -8.52
C SER A 88 -4.69 -5.82 -7.21
N VAL A 89 -4.13 -5.30 -6.13
CA VAL A 89 -4.51 -5.69 -4.78
C VAL A 89 -4.88 -4.42 -4.02
N LEU A 90 -6.06 -4.41 -3.44
CA LEU A 90 -6.57 -3.30 -2.65
C LEU A 90 -6.68 -3.73 -1.20
N VAL A 91 -6.09 -2.94 -0.31
CA VAL A 91 -6.22 -3.13 1.14
C VAL A 91 -6.95 -1.92 1.70
N ARG A 92 -8.10 -2.16 2.32
CA ARG A 92 -8.84 -1.12 3.04
C ARG A 92 -8.52 -1.25 4.51
N GLY A 93 -8.25 -0.15 5.16
CA GLY A 93 -7.96 -0.20 6.57
C GLY A 93 -7.81 1.16 7.19
N GLU A 94 -7.34 1.16 8.42
CA GLU A 94 -7.11 2.34 9.21
C GLU A 94 -5.64 2.48 9.52
N VAL A 95 -5.10 3.68 9.36
CA VAL A 95 -3.68 3.95 9.63
C VAL A 95 -3.48 4.15 11.12
N ILE A 96 -2.56 3.39 11.68
CA ILE A 96 -2.20 3.47 13.09
C ILE A 96 -0.71 3.71 13.20
N GLU A 97 -0.33 4.69 14.00
CA GLU A 97 1.08 4.93 14.28
C GLU A 97 1.60 3.89 15.26
N VAL A 98 2.79 3.39 14.99
CA VAL A 98 3.47 2.45 15.88
C VAL A 98 4.28 3.25 16.88
N THR A 99 3.92 3.14 18.15
CA THR A 99 4.58 3.88 19.25
C THR A 99 5.31 2.97 20.23
N ASP A 100 5.01 1.67 20.24
CA ASP A 100 5.67 0.73 21.12
C ASP A 100 7.16 0.59 20.76
N LEU A 101 8.03 0.78 21.75
CA LEU A 101 9.47 0.80 21.50
C LEU A 101 10.01 -0.54 21.01
N ALA A 102 9.48 -1.65 21.51
CA ALA A 102 9.93 -2.97 21.07
C ALA A 102 9.51 -3.22 19.62
N GLU A 103 8.29 -2.82 19.25
CA GLU A 103 7.81 -2.92 17.88
C GLU A 103 8.63 -2.03 16.95
N LEU A 104 8.93 -0.81 17.34
CA LEU A 104 9.77 0.09 16.55
C LEU A 104 11.15 -0.48 16.31
N ALA A 105 11.76 -1.09 17.35
CA ALA A 105 13.06 -1.74 17.21
C ALA A 105 13.01 -2.88 16.19
N ARG A 106 11.92 -3.65 16.20
CA ARG A 106 11.73 -4.75 15.25
C ARG A 106 11.51 -4.23 13.83
N LEU A 107 10.67 -3.22 13.67
CA LEU A 107 10.36 -2.65 12.34
C LEU A 107 11.57 -2.00 11.69
N ARG A 108 12.46 -1.40 12.48
CA ARG A 108 13.69 -0.78 11.94
C ARG A 108 14.62 -1.77 11.28
N LYS A 109 14.48 -3.05 11.57
CA LYS A 109 15.29 -4.11 10.96
C LYS A 109 14.72 -4.61 9.62
N LEU A 110 13.52 -4.19 9.27
CA LEU A 110 12.88 -4.60 8.03
C LEU A 110 13.43 -3.79 6.86
N PRO A 111 13.40 -4.36 5.63
CA PRO A 111 13.95 -3.68 4.45
C PRO A 111 12.98 -2.61 3.94
N LEU A 112 12.87 -1.52 4.68
CA LEU A 112 11.97 -0.42 4.37
C LEU A 112 12.78 0.87 4.24
N ASP A 113 13.29 1.13 3.03
CA ASP A 113 14.07 2.32 2.72
C ASP A 113 13.23 3.28 1.87
N PRO A 114 12.75 4.40 2.43
CA PRO A 114 12.00 5.38 1.65
C PRO A 114 12.87 6.01 0.56
N TRP A 115 12.32 6.10 -0.64
CA TRP A 115 13.02 6.75 -1.75
C TRP A 115 12.96 8.28 -1.65
N ALA A 116 11.90 8.80 -1.04
CA ALA A 116 11.77 10.24 -0.85
C ALA A 116 12.72 10.72 0.24
N PRO A 117 13.28 11.94 0.10
CA PRO A 117 14.17 12.47 1.13
C PRO A 117 13.42 12.76 2.42
N GLY A 118 14.17 12.85 3.51
CA GLY A 118 13.64 13.14 4.83
C GLY A 118 13.96 12.05 5.83
N ALA A 119 13.78 12.36 7.11
CA ALA A 119 14.12 11.46 8.19
C ALA A 119 13.18 10.26 8.29
N LYS A 120 11.92 10.43 7.89
CA LYS A 120 10.89 9.37 7.92
C LYS A 120 10.87 8.65 9.27
N THR A 121 10.73 9.43 10.35
CA THR A 121 10.88 8.92 11.71
C THR A 121 9.66 8.16 12.22
N HIS A 122 8.49 8.37 11.64
CA HIS A 122 7.25 7.73 12.08
C HIS A 122 7.00 6.46 11.29
N TYR A 123 6.73 5.37 11.99
CA TYR A 123 6.28 4.12 11.39
C TYR A 123 4.78 4.01 11.59
N VAL A 124 4.08 3.74 10.52
CA VAL A 124 2.63 3.54 10.55
C VAL A 124 2.29 2.21 9.90
N ARG A 125 1.19 1.63 10.36
CA ARG A 125 0.68 0.39 9.76
C ARG A 125 -0.78 0.56 9.43
N ILE A 126 -1.23 -0.19 8.45
CA ILE A 126 -2.63 -0.23 8.07
C ILE A 126 -3.24 -1.47 8.69
N LEU A 127 -4.24 -1.26 9.55
CA LEU A 127 -5.05 -2.35 10.09
C LEU A 127 -6.11 -2.71 9.07
N PRO A 128 -6.05 -3.91 8.47
CA PRO A 128 -7.01 -4.27 7.44
C PRO A 128 -8.42 -4.35 8.01
N ARG A 129 -9.39 -3.93 7.22
CA ARG A 129 -10.80 -4.15 7.50
C ARG A 129 -11.34 -5.23 6.59
N CYS A 130 -12.03 -6.16 7.15
CA CYS A 130 -12.75 -7.17 6.39
C CYS A 130 -14.06 -6.64 5.87
#